data_76dcf1705bced9e5ed737efc983c9c20
#
_entry.id   76dcf1705bced9e5ed737efc983c9c20
#
_cell.length_a   1.000
_cell.length_b   1.000
_cell.length_c   1.000
_cell.angle_alpha   90.00
_cell.angle_beta   90.00
_cell.angle_gamma   90.00
#
_symmetry.space_group_name_H-M   'P 1'
#
loop_
_entity.id
_entity.type
_entity.pdbx_description
1 polymer ?
#
loop_
_entity_poly.entity_id
_entity_poly.type
_entity_poly.pdbx_seq_one_letter_code
_entity_poly.pdbx_strand_id
1 'polypeptide(L)'
;DKAIYEADTTRVLFLDGRENVARYAEKRNLEAEPGRQFEYSTATSHILADIMTRTLTDSNDPVVRRNAMLEYARGRLFEPLGMTSAVPEFDRSGTMLGGSMIHATARDWAKFGEFLRNNGSVRSAQLLPTSWTRFMKASSANDQAYGGHLWLNKRRPEGRDQVLFPGKAPSDVFAALGHLGQFVVVSPQHRLTI
;
A
#
# COMPACT_ATOMS: atom_id res chain seq x y z
N ASP A 1 21.41 -11.16 -13.91
CA ASP A 1 20.33 -10.59 -13.51
C ASP A 1 19.32 -10.01 -14.49
N LYS A 2 19.10 -10.75 -15.60
CA LYS A 2 17.98 -10.49 -16.50
C LYS A 2 16.63 -10.45 -15.76
N ALA A 3 16.45 -11.30 -14.75
CA ALA A 3 15.21 -11.41 -13.99
C ALA A 3 14.74 -10.08 -13.34
N ILE A 4 15.67 -9.21 -12.91
CA ILE A 4 15.31 -7.91 -12.32
C ILE A 4 14.76 -6.96 -13.39
N TYR A 5 15.34 -6.95 -14.58
CA TYR A 5 14.87 -6.08 -15.69
C TYR A 5 13.63 -6.62 -16.39
N GLU A 6 13.35 -7.91 -16.22
CA GLU A 6 12.16 -8.57 -16.79
C GLU A 6 10.98 -8.58 -15.82
N ALA A 7 11.19 -8.25 -14.53
CA ALA A 7 10.12 -8.18 -13.54
C ALA A 7 9.08 -7.12 -13.91
N ASP A 8 7.80 -7.46 -13.83
CA ASP A 8 6.70 -6.56 -14.16
C ASP A 8 6.75 -5.25 -13.36
N THR A 9 7.19 -5.30 -12.10
CA THR A 9 7.38 -4.10 -11.27
C THR A 9 8.43 -3.16 -11.85
N THR A 10 9.55 -3.68 -12.35
CA THR A 10 10.58 -2.87 -13.01
C THR A 10 10.04 -2.24 -14.29
N ARG A 11 9.31 -2.99 -15.08
CA ARG A 11 8.71 -2.50 -16.33
C ARG A 11 7.68 -1.42 -16.07
N VAL A 12 6.79 -1.58 -15.10
CA VAL A 12 5.75 -0.60 -14.79
C VAL A 12 6.32 0.70 -14.23
N LEU A 13 7.36 0.63 -13.39
CA LEU A 13 7.91 1.80 -12.72
C LEU A 13 8.97 2.55 -13.55
N PHE A 14 9.84 1.83 -14.24
CA PHE A 14 11.07 2.41 -14.79
C PHE A 14 11.20 2.30 -16.32
N LEU A 15 10.42 1.45 -16.97
CA LEU A 15 10.50 1.21 -18.40
C LEU A 15 9.20 1.62 -19.12
N ASP A 16 8.51 0.65 -19.66
CA ASP A 16 7.34 0.88 -20.55
C ASP A 16 6.15 1.53 -19.86
N GLY A 17 6.00 1.31 -18.54
CA GLY A 17 4.87 1.81 -17.74
C GLY A 17 5.05 3.21 -17.20
N ARG A 18 6.27 3.75 -17.18
CA ARG A 18 6.62 5.02 -16.50
C ARG A 18 5.85 6.25 -16.95
N GLU A 19 5.30 6.24 -18.16
CA GLU A 19 4.50 7.35 -18.71
C GLU A 19 3.10 7.40 -18.09
N ASN A 20 2.50 6.22 -17.83
CA ASN A 20 1.21 6.07 -17.17
C ASN A 20 1.10 4.65 -16.57
N VAL A 21 1.46 4.53 -15.31
CA VAL A 21 1.55 3.24 -14.59
C VAL A 21 0.21 2.52 -14.51
N ALA A 22 -0.88 3.24 -14.30
CA ALA A 22 -2.22 2.66 -14.21
C ALA A 22 -2.67 2.10 -15.57
N ARG A 23 -2.55 2.90 -16.63
CA ARG A 23 -2.90 2.46 -17.99
C ARG A 23 -2.05 1.28 -18.47
N TYR A 24 -0.78 1.24 -18.06
CA TYR A 24 0.07 0.09 -18.34
C TYR A 24 -0.46 -1.17 -17.65
N ALA A 25 -0.84 -1.06 -16.38
CA ALA A 25 -1.41 -2.15 -15.60
C ALA A 25 -2.76 -2.62 -16.16
N GLU A 26 -3.66 -1.70 -16.50
CA GLU A 26 -4.99 -1.97 -17.08
C GLU A 26 -4.95 -2.75 -18.40
N LYS A 27 -3.85 -2.64 -19.15
CA LYS A 27 -3.66 -3.36 -20.41
C LYS A 27 -3.18 -4.80 -20.25
N ARG A 28 -2.85 -5.23 -19.04
CA ARG A 28 -2.42 -6.60 -18.77
C ARG A 28 -3.62 -7.55 -18.80
N ASN A 29 -3.39 -8.73 -19.35
CA ASN A 29 -4.39 -9.79 -19.27
C ASN A 29 -4.58 -10.24 -17.83
N LEU A 30 -5.80 -10.62 -17.50
CA LEU A 30 -6.08 -11.27 -16.22
C LEU A 30 -5.42 -12.66 -16.20
N GLU A 31 -4.73 -12.98 -15.11
CA GLU A 31 -4.17 -14.32 -14.87
C GLU A 31 -5.22 -15.32 -14.43
N ALA A 32 -6.30 -14.83 -13.82
CA ALA A 32 -7.44 -15.61 -13.39
C ALA A 32 -8.70 -14.73 -13.32
N GLU A 33 -9.87 -15.38 -13.28
CA GLU A 33 -11.12 -14.68 -13.00
C GLU A 33 -11.07 -13.95 -11.64
N PRO A 34 -11.61 -12.73 -11.53
CA PRO A 34 -11.62 -11.97 -10.29
C PRO A 34 -12.17 -12.79 -9.11
N GLY A 35 -11.44 -12.76 -7.99
CA GLY A 35 -11.80 -13.51 -6.78
C GLY A 35 -11.39 -14.98 -6.76
N ARG A 36 -10.76 -15.50 -7.81
CA ARG A 36 -10.32 -16.92 -7.86
C ARG A 36 -8.89 -17.13 -7.37
N GLN A 37 -8.05 -16.14 -7.52
CA GLN A 37 -6.63 -16.23 -7.17
C GLN A 37 -6.19 -14.98 -6.42
N PHE A 38 -5.32 -15.16 -5.44
CA PHE A 38 -4.57 -14.07 -4.83
C PHE A 38 -3.21 -13.93 -5.52
N GLU A 39 -2.94 -12.74 -6.03
CA GLU A 39 -1.62 -12.36 -6.50
C GLU A 39 -1.22 -11.00 -5.91
N TYR A 40 -0.03 -10.95 -5.31
CA TYR A 40 0.52 -9.68 -4.80
C TYR A 40 1.08 -8.88 -5.98
N SER A 41 0.46 -7.75 -6.28
CA SER A 41 0.82 -6.94 -7.44
C SER A 41 0.87 -5.45 -7.12
N THR A 42 2.03 -4.84 -7.36
CA THR A 42 2.23 -3.39 -7.34
C THR A 42 1.32 -2.68 -8.35
N ALA A 43 1.08 -3.31 -9.49
CA ALA A 43 0.24 -2.77 -10.57
C ALA A 43 -1.19 -2.48 -10.11
N THR A 44 -1.79 -3.35 -9.29
CA THR A 44 -3.13 -3.13 -8.71
C THR A 44 -3.19 -1.84 -7.90
N SER A 45 -2.16 -1.55 -7.11
CA SER A 45 -2.11 -0.31 -6.31
C SER A 45 -2.01 0.95 -7.17
N HIS A 46 -1.39 0.87 -8.35
CA HIS A 46 -1.36 1.99 -9.30
C HIS A 46 -2.74 2.25 -9.94
N ILE A 47 -3.49 1.19 -10.28
CA ILE A 47 -4.88 1.32 -10.75
C ILE A 47 -5.74 2.00 -9.67
N LEU A 48 -5.63 1.57 -8.42
CA LEU A 48 -6.37 2.18 -7.31
C LEU A 48 -5.97 3.65 -7.09
N ALA A 49 -4.69 4.00 -7.21
CA ALA A 49 -4.23 5.39 -7.11
C ALA A 49 -4.80 6.27 -8.23
N ASP A 50 -4.90 5.75 -9.45
CA ASP A 50 -5.52 6.47 -10.57
C ASP A 50 -7.03 6.66 -10.38
N ILE A 51 -7.73 5.60 -9.95
CA ILE A 51 -9.17 5.70 -9.60
C ILE A 51 -9.37 6.77 -8.54
N MET A 52 -8.57 6.77 -7.48
CA MET A 52 -8.62 7.78 -6.43
C MET A 52 -8.38 9.20 -7.00
N THR A 53 -7.36 9.37 -7.85
CA THR A 53 -7.10 10.66 -8.49
C THR A 53 -8.30 11.16 -9.30
N ARG A 54 -8.95 10.28 -10.04
CA ARG A 54 -10.18 10.60 -10.82
C ARG A 54 -11.37 10.98 -9.93
N THR A 55 -11.40 10.59 -8.66
CA THR A 55 -12.43 11.05 -7.72
C THR A 55 -12.14 12.45 -7.17
N LEU A 56 -10.89 12.92 -7.27
CA LEU A 56 -10.46 14.22 -6.77
C LEU A 56 -10.50 15.31 -7.84
N THR A 57 -10.36 14.94 -9.12
CA THR A 57 -10.36 15.88 -10.25
C THR A 57 -10.72 15.20 -11.55
N ASP A 58 -11.49 15.87 -12.40
CA ASP A 58 -11.81 15.45 -13.77
C ASP A 58 -10.73 15.87 -14.79
N SER A 59 -9.70 16.58 -14.34
CA SER A 59 -8.64 17.09 -15.21
C SER A 59 -7.75 15.96 -15.74
N ASN A 60 -7.36 16.08 -17.01
CA ASN A 60 -6.33 15.25 -17.65
C ASN A 60 -4.94 15.90 -17.60
N ASP A 61 -4.82 17.13 -17.09
CA ASP A 61 -3.54 17.79 -16.91
C ASP A 61 -2.73 17.11 -15.79
N PRO A 62 -1.52 16.60 -16.06
CA PRO A 62 -0.72 15.88 -15.07
C PRO A 62 -0.37 16.71 -13.82
N VAL A 63 -0.20 18.02 -13.98
CA VAL A 63 0.12 18.91 -12.85
C VAL A 63 -1.09 19.07 -11.94
N VAL A 64 -2.27 19.25 -12.51
CA VAL A 64 -3.53 19.34 -11.74
C VAL A 64 -3.81 18.02 -11.03
N ARG A 65 -3.66 16.89 -11.70
CA ARG A 65 -3.87 15.55 -11.13
C ARG A 65 -2.93 15.27 -9.95
N ARG A 66 -1.63 15.53 -10.15
CA ARG A 66 -0.62 15.38 -9.11
C ARG A 66 -0.94 16.26 -7.89
N ASN A 67 -1.25 17.53 -8.12
CA ASN A 67 -1.52 18.46 -7.03
C ASN A 67 -2.78 18.08 -6.25
N ALA A 68 -3.87 17.68 -6.91
CA ALA A 68 -5.08 17.22 -6.26
C ALA A 68 -4.82 16.01 -5.33
N MET A 69 -4.08 15.01 -5.81
CA MET A 69 -3.72 13.84 -4.99
C MET A 69 -2.77 14.22 -3.85
N LEU A 70 -1.78 15.08 -4.10
CA LEU A 70 -0.82 15.50 -3.09
C LEU A 70 -1.48 16.29 -1.96
N GLU A 71 -2.36 17.24 -2.30
CA GLU A 71 -3.15 18.02 -1.33
C GLU A 71 -4.05 17.10 -0.50
N TYR A 72 -4.72 16.15 -1.13
CA TYR A 72 -5.53 15.17 -0.44
C TYR A 72 -4.71 14.32 0.53
N ALA A 73 -3.60 13.75 0.07
CA ALA A 73 -2.73 12.90 0.90
C ALA A 73 -2.14 13.68 2.09
N ARG A 74 -1.70 14.93 1.84
CA ARG A 74 -1.20 15.81 2.90
C ARG A 74 -2.28 16.14 3.92
N GLY A 75 -3.37 16.71 3.49
CA GLY A 75 -4.41 17.20 4.39
C GLY A 75 -5.19 16.10 5.11
N ARG A 76 -5.34 14.90 4.49
CA ARG A 76 -6.12 13.81 5.06
C ARG A 76 -5.30 12.73 5.78
N LEU A 77 -4.00 12.65 5.50
CA LEU A 77 -3.15 11.62 6.10
C LEU A 77 -1.88 12.20 6.72
N PHE A 78 -0.99 12.80 5.93
CA PHE A 78 0.34 13.11 6.42
C PHE A 78 0.36 14.16 7.53
N GLU A 79 -0.33 15.28 7.36
CA GLU A 79 -0.39 16.35 8.36
C GLU A 79 -1.10 15.92 9.65
N PRO A 80 -2.30 15.28 9.60
CA PRO A 80 -2.94 14.78 10.81
C PRO A 80 -2.09 13.79 11.60
N LEU A 81 -1.30 12.94 10.90
CA LEU A 81 -0.37 12.01 11.54
C LEU A 81 0.95 12.67 11.96
N GLY A 82 1.22 13.89 11.52
CA GLY A 82 2.51 14.56 11.74
C GLY A 82 3.67 13.93 10.94
N MET A 83 3.37 13.33 9.78
CA MET A 83 4.36 12.77 8.85
C MET A 83 4.94 13.87 7.96
N THR A 84 5.80 14.71 8.54
CA THR A 84 6.31 15.94 7.88
C THR A 84 7.36 15.67 6.80
N SER A 85 7.93 14.48 6.77
CA SER A 85 8.95 14.09 5.78
C SER A 85 8.38 13.25 4.63
N ALA A 86 7.06 13.03 4.58
CA ALA A 86 6.44 12.17 3.55
C ALA A 86 6.47 12.85 2.17
N VAL A 87 7.09 12.17 1.21
CA VAL A 87 7.20 12.60 -0.19
C VAL A 87 6.76 11.46 -1.10
N PRO A 88 5.54 11.49 -1.63
CA PRO A 88 5.11 10.55 -2.66
C PRO A 88 5.65 10.94 -4.03
N GLU A 89 5.94 9.94 -4.87
CA GLU A 89 6.29 10.13 -6.27
C GLU A 89 5.10 9.91 -7.20
N PHE A 90 5.21 10.46 -8.41
CA PHE A 90 4.16 10.45 -9.42
C PHE A 90 4.76 10.11 -10.78
N ASP A 91 3.98 9.43 -11.61
CA ASP A 91 4.31 9.22 -13.01
C ASP A 91 4.08 10.49 -13.85
N ARG A 92 4.38 10.41 -15.14
CA ARG A 92 4.21 11.55 -16.06
C ARG A 92 2.75 11.92 -16.33
N SER A 93 1.82 11.03 -16.06
CA SER A 93 0.38 11.31 -16.17
C SER A 93 -0.21 11.98 -14.93
N GLY A 94 0.60 12.21 -13.88
CA GLY A 94 0.17 12.77 -12.60
C GLY A 94 -0.49 11.75 -11.68
N THR A 95 -0.36 10.46 -11.95
CA THR A 95 -0.83 9.38 -11.07
C THR A 95 0.22 9.07 -10.01
N MET A 96 -0.19 9.03 -8.74
CA MET A 96 0.71 8.65 -7.63
C MET A 96 1.17 7.19 -7.78
N LEU A 97 2.45 6.94 -7.51
CA LEU A 97 3.00 5.57 -7.48
C LEU A 97 2.54 4.84 -6.21
N GLY A 98 1.22 4.54 -6.15
CA GLY A 98 0.54 4.03 -4.96
C GLY A 98 0.99 2.67 -4.46
N GLY A 99 1.71 1.91 -5.28
CA GLY A 99 2.26 0.61 -4.90
C GLY A 99 3.70 0.70 -4.38
N SER A 100 4.34 1.88 -4.45
CA SER A 100 5.75 2.08 -4.15
C SER A 100 6.06 3.58 -4.02
N MET A 101 7.33 3.94 -3.74
CA MET A 101 7.86 5.31 -3.90
C MET A 101 7.15 6.40 -3.04
N ILE A 102 6.73 6.06 -1.82
CA ILE A 102 6.46 7.06 -0.79
C ILE A 102 7.65 7.07 0.15
N HIS A 103 8.42 8.14 0.10
CA HIS A 103 9.61 8.31 0.93
C HIS A 103 9.24 9.03 2.22
N ALA A 104 9.71 8.53 3.34
CA ALA A 104 9.56 9.17 4.64
C ALA A 104 10.63 8.67 5.61
N THR A 105 10.86 9.41 6.69
CA THR A 105 11.73 8.92 7.77
C THR A 105 11.13 7.71 8.48
N ALA A 106 11.96 6.88 9.09
CA ALA A 106 11.49 5.76 9.91
C ALA A 106 10.53 6.20 11.02
N ARG A 107 10.74 7.40 11.60
CA ARG A 107 9.85 7.98 12.61
C ARG A 107 8.46 8.30 12.04
N ASP A 108 8.37 8.78 10.81
CA ASP A 108 7.08 9.05 10.17
C ASP A 108 6.37 7.75 9.78
N TRP A 109 7.10 6.74 9.31
CA TRP A 109 6.53 5.41 9.11
C TRP A 109 6.04 4.77 10.41
N ALA A 110 6.75 4.97 11.53
CA ALA A 110 6.28 4.53 12.85
C ALA A 110 4.96 5.22 13.25
N LYS A 111 4.77 6.52 12.96
CA LYS A 111 3.50 7.23 13.18
C LYS A 111 2.36 6.63 12.36
N PHE A 112 2.63 6.25 11.12
CA PHE A 112 1.65 5.53 10.30
C PHE A 112 1.28 4.17 10.89
N GLY A 113 2.27 3.40 11.34
CA GLY A 113 2.02 2.14 12.04
C GLY A 113 1.21 2.32 13.34
N GLU A 114 1.52 3.34 14.15
CA GLU A 114 0.74 3.70 15.33
C GLU A 114 -0.71 4.08 14.99
N PHE A 115 -0.92 4.83 13.93
CA PHE A 115 -2.25 5.14 13.43
C PHE A 115 -3.06 3.87 13.12
N LEU A 116 -2.46 2.90 12.44
CA LEU A 116 -3.10 1.61 12.17
C LEU A 116 -3.29 0.77 13.43
N ARG A 117 -2.34 0.81 14.37
CA ARG A 117 -2.45 0.15 15.69
C ARG A 117 -3.63 0.69 16.49
N ASN A 118 -3.85 1.99 16.43
CA ASN A 118 -4.94 2.70 17.08
C ASN A 118 -6.24 2.70 16.25
N ASN A 119 -6.41 1.72 15.33
CA ASN A 119 -7.61 1.54 14.50
C ASN A 119 -8.04 2.80 13.75
N GLY A 120 -7.07 3.54 13.19
CA GLY A 120 -7.34 4.71 12.39
C GLY A 120 -7.60 5.99 13.18
N SER A 121 -7.18 6.02 14.44
CA SER A 121 -7.28 7.21 15.30
C SER A 121 -5.91 7.84 15.56
N VAL A 122 -5.87 9.14 15.65
CA VAL A 122 -4.72 9.94 16.09
C VAL A 122 -5.19 11.08 17.01
N ARG A 123 -4.52 11.27 18.17
CA ARG A 123 -4.87 12.33 19.15
C ARG A 123 -6.38 12.42 19.44
N SER A 124 -7.02 11.28 19.62
CA SER A 124 -8.46 11.14 19.88
C SER A 124 -9.38 11.48 18.67
N ALA A 125 -8.85 11.85 17.52
CA ALA A 125 -9.62 12.02 16.29
C ALA A 125 -9.64 10.72 15.48
N GLN A 126 -10.83 10.25 15.11
CA GLN A 126 -11.02 9.11 14.23
C GLN A 126 -10.92 9.58 12.78
N LEU A 127 -9.78 9.35 12.12
CA LEU A 127 -9.55 9.75 10.73
C LEU A 127 -10.01 8.67 9.74
N LEU A 128 -9.87 7.41 10.10
CA LEU A 128 -10.26 6.27 9.29
C LEU A 128 -11.32 5.46 10.06
N PRO A 129 -12.50 5.18 9.48
CA PRO A 129 -13.51 4.39 10.17
C PRO A 129 -12.96 3.05 10.68
N THR A 130 -13.35 2.64 11.90
CA THR A 130 -12.91 1.37 12.49
C THR A 130 -13.35 0.15 11.66
N SER A 131 -14.45 0.26 10.92
CA SER A 131 -14.88 -0.76 9.95
C SER A 131 -13.84 -0.96 8.84
N TRP A 132 -13.19 0.13 8.41
CA TRP A 132 -12.16 0.06 7.39
C TRP A 132 -10.88 -0.60 7.91
N THR A 133 -10.40 -0.23 9.09
CA THR A 133 -9.23 -0.89 9.70
C THR A 133 -9.50 -2.36 10.00
N ARG A 134 -10.74 -2.72 10.32
CA ARG A 134 -11.15 -4.13 10.44
C ARG A 134 -11.07 -4.84 9.10
N PHE A 135 -11.57 -4.22 8.03
CA PHE A 135 -11.46 -4.75 6.67
C PHE A 135 -9.99 -4.93 6.26
N MET A 136 -9.13 -3.95 6.50
CA MET A 136 -7.70 -4.05 6.19
C MET A 136 -7.02 -5.24 6.89
N LYS A 137 -7.47 -5.60 8.10
CA LYS A 137 -6.97 -6.73 8.91
C LYS A 137 -7.76 -8.03 8.72
N ALA A 138 -8.74 -8.05 7.85
CA ALA A 138 -9.44 -9.28 7.47
C ALA A 138 -8.68 -10.03 6.38
N SER A 139 -8.57 -11.35 6.53
CA SER A 139 -7.90 -12.20 5.54
C SER A 139 -8.57 -12.15 4.18
N SER A 140 -7.77 -12.15 3.13
CA SER A 140 -8.21 -12.48 1.77
C SER A 140 -8.74 -13.92 1.72
N ALA A 141 -9.71 -14.17 0.84
CA ALA A 141 -10.27 -15.51 0.68
C ALA A 141 -9.23 -16.55 0.18
N ASN A 142 -8.26 -16.10 -0.61
CA ASN A 142 -7.30 -16.97 -1.29
C ASN A 142 -5.88 -16.91 -0.69
N ASP A 143 -5.63 -16.02 0.26
CA ASP A 143 -4.39 -16.00 1.06
C ASP A 143 -4.69 -15.39 2.44
N GLN A 144 -4.72 -16.24 3.47
CA GLN A 144 -5.07 -15.80 4.82
C GLN A 144 -4.03 -14.86 5.44
N ALA A 145 -2.81 -14.85 4.94
CA ALA A 145 -1.75 -13.97 5.43
C ALA A 145 -1.76 -12.57 4.79
N TYR A 146 -2.79 -12.25 3.99
CA TYR A 146 -2.93 -10.92 3.40
C TYR A 146 -4.35 -10.37 3.58
N GLY A 147 -4.44 -9.09 3.89
CA GLY A 147 -5.68 -8.35 4.02
C GLY A 147 -5.77 -7.20 3.02
N GLY A 148 -6.40 -6.08 3.41
CA GLY A 148 -6.45 -4.87 2.60
C GLY A 148 -5.12 -4.10 2.68
N HIS A 149 -4.17 -4.44 1.83
CA HIS A 149 -2.80 -3.89 1.76
C HIS A 149 -1.94 -4.10 3.02
N LEU A 150 -2.28 -5.08 3.86
CA LEU A 150 -1.50 -5.45 5.04
C LEU A 150 -1.15 -6.94 5.01
N TRP A 151 0.08 -7.26 5.33
CA TRP A 151 0.49 -8.61 5.66
C TRP A 151 0.04 -8.95 7.08
N LEU A 152 -0.58 -10.12 7.24
CA LEU A 152 -1.13 -10.61 8.50
C LEU A 152 -0.28 -11.77 9.02
N ASN A 153 -0.14 -11.88 10.35
CA ASN A 153 0.64 -12.95 10.96
C ASN A 153 -0.14 -14.27 11.00
N LYS A 154 -0.49 -14.76 9.83
CA LYS A 154 -1.21 -16.02 9.61
C LYS A 154 -0.43 -16.92 8.66
N ARG A 155 -0.73 -18.22 8.70
CA ARG A 155 -0.11 -19.18 7.77
C ARG A 155 -0.59 -18.92 6.35
N ARG A 156 0.32 -18.97 5.42
CA ARG A 156 0.01 -18.94 3.98
C ARG A 156 -0.42 -20.33 3.50
N PRO A 157 -1.13 -20.40 2.37
CA PRO A 157 -1.41 -21.68 1.70
C PRO A 157 -0.13 -22.49 1.47
N GLU A 158 -0.26 -23.80 1.38
CA GLU A 158 0.83 -24.70 1.05
C GLU A 158 1.50 -24.31 -0.27
N GLY A 159 2.81 -24.43 -0.32
CA GLY A 159 3.62 -24.03 -1.48
C GLY A 159 3.95 -22.53 -1.58
N ARG A 160 3.48 -21.70 -0.64
CA ARG A 160 3.83 -20.29 -0.57
C ARG A 160 4.73 -19.99 0.65
N ASP A 161 5.78 -19.19 0.43
CA ASP A 161 6.69 -18.78 1.49
C ASP A 161 5.97 -17.99 2.59
N GLN A 162 6.31 -18.26 3.84
CA GLN A 162 5.81 -17.49 4.99
C GLN A 162 6.42 -16.09 4.98
N VAL A 163 5.60 -15.07 5.20
CA VAL A 163 6.02 -13.66 5.13
C VAL A 163 6.31 -13.09 6.52
N LEU A 164 5.44 -13.36 7.51
CA LEU A 164 5.64 -12.98 8.90
C LEU A 164 5.99 -14.22 9.75
N PHE A 165 5.65 -14.21 11.03
CA PHE A 165 6.10 -15.17 12.05
C PHE A 165 4.94 -15.96 12.68
N PRO A 166 4.09 -16.66 11.89
CA PRO A 166 2.95 -17.39 12.43
C PRO A 166 3.41 -18.49 13.40
N GLY A 167 2.83 -18.48 14.59
CA GLY A 167 3.21 -19.40 15.67
C GLY A 167 4.43 -18.98 16.50
N LYS A 168 5.15 -17.92 16.10
CA LYS A 168 6.30 -17.36 16.86
C LYS A 168 6.03 -15.96 17.40
N ALA A 169 5.03 -15.27 16.88
CA ALA A 169 4.57 -13.97 17.33
C ALA A 169 3.05 -13.99 17.48
N PRO A 170 2.44 -13.02 18.22
CA PRO A 170 0.99 -12.92 18.35
C PRO A 170 0.27 -12.90 17.01
N SER A 171 -0.90 -13.54 16.96
CA SER A 171 -1.67 -13.67 15.71
C SER A 171 -2.26 -12.34 15.21
N ASP A 172 -2.30 -11.32 16.06
CA ASP A 172 -2.77 -9.98 15.75
C ASP A 172 -1.68 -9.04 15.17
N VAL A 173 -0.44 -9.53 15.06
CA VAL A 173 0.64 -8.81 14.37
C VAL A 173 0.29 -8.65 12.90
N PHE A 174 0.53 -7.47 12.38
CA PHE A 174 0.43 -7.18 10.94
C PHE A 174 1.57 -6.24 10.50
N ALA A 175 1.80 -6.15 9.20
CA ALA A 175 2.88 -5.33 8.68
C ALA A 175 2.59 -4.76 7.28
N ALA A 176 3.18 -3.59 7.00
CA ALA A 176 3.45 -3.14 5.65
C ALA A 176 4.92 -3.49 5.33
N LEU A 177 5.13 -4.14 4.19
CA LEU A 177 6.46 -4.60 3.77
C LEU A 177 6.84 -3.90 2.47
N GLY A 178 7.96 -3.19 2.51
CA GLY A 178 8.51 -2.45 1.41
C GLY A 178 9.69 -3.16 0.75
N HIS A 179 10.07 -2.66 -0.42
CA HIS A 179 11.19 -3.17 -1.20
C HIS A 179 12.50 -3.10 -0.41
N LEU A 180 13.37 -4.08 -0.60
CA LEU A 180 14.68 -4.20 0.06
C LEU A 180 14.65 -4.21 1.60
N GLY A 181 13.58 -4.77 2.18
CA GLY A 181 13.54 -5.00 3.62
C GLY A 181 13.17 -3.76 4.45
N GLN A 182 12.37 -2.88 3.90
CA GLN A 182 11.78 -1.77 4.65
C GLN A 182 10.46 -2.23 5.25
N PHE A 183 10.33 -2.20 6.56
CA PHE A 183 9.17 -2.76 7.25
C PHE A 183 8.54 -1.75 8.19
N VAL A 184 7.21 -1.80 8.28
CA VAL A 184 6.44 -1.23 9.38
C VAL A 184 5.69 -2.39 10.02
N VAL A 185 6.20 -2.88 11.14
CA VAL A 185 5.61 -4.00 11.89
C VAL A 185 4.83 -3.48 13.06
N VAL A 186 3.58 -3.93 13.19
CA VAL A 186 2.66 -3.51 14.26
C VAL A 186 2.24 -4.72 15.09
N SER A 187 2.48 -4.64 16.39
CA SER A 187 2.03 -5.63 17.39
C SER A 187 1.05 -4.99 18.37
N PRO A 188 -0.27 -5.12 18.14
CA PRO A 188 -1.27 -4.54 19.03
C PRO A 188 -1.18 -5.07 20.46
N GLN A 189 -1.00 -6.37 20.63
CA GLN A 189 -0.86 -7.02 21.93
C GLN A 189 0.30 -6.45 22.75
N HIS A 190 1.43 -6.17 22.12
CA HIS A 190 2.61 -5.59 22.78
C HIS A 190 2.60 -4.06 22.80
N ARG A 191 1.60 -3.41 22.22
CA ARG A 191 1.52 -1.94 22.04
C ARG A 191 2.76 -1.37 21.35
N LEU A 192 3.26 -2.08 20.35
CA LEU A 192 4.54 -1.79 19.69
C LEU A 192 4.35 -1.58 18.20
N THR A 193 5.08 -0.60 17.68
CA THR A 193 5.30 -0.36 16.25
C THR A 193 6.80 -0.23 16.01
N ILE A 194 7.30 -0.92 14.99
CA ILE A 194 8.71 -0.94 14.59
C ILE A 194 8.80 -0.56 13.12
#